data_e79017f1d5833a28567729f29daffc08
#
_entry.id   e79017f1d5833a28567729f29daffc08
#
_cell.length_a   1.000
_cell.length_b   1.000
_cell.length_c   1.000
_cell.angle_alpha   90.00
_cell.angle_beta   90.00
_cell.angle_gamma   90.00
#
_symmetry.space_group_name_H-M   'P 1'
#
loop_
_entity.id
_entity.type
_entity.pdbx_description
1 polymer ?
#
loop_
_entity_poly.entity_id
_entity_poly.type
_entity_poly.pdbx_seq_one_letter_code
_entity_poly.pdbx_strand_id
1 'polypeptide(L)'
;MAGHDTVDGESATGERLRVLVVRASFANLGGAERELLTVLRDWGQRWEVTVATLALPKEAQELAPGLKVKWLKPEVDLELPSGGLAEITGKASKVASQAWKSVPGLDEAIANVDVAHISVCRGSLEILPLLPSGLGVHYHCLEPPRWLYEDVLHRKIEGRRKRPQWLTNLLFRSQKKADRRLVKQLLGRKGSAISGNSHHIQANLGKFYDLEVNSSLVNGEPPARDAAGRALGPSVLMHVVDLADWSEAADNAETETELPLTPDSPYVVTVGRLGWVKGTWETVHSLAGTGLGLAQVGGGDAADKARLQSEAKRLGVPFWSMPRLEQAALRKLVRGAVAMVSHAHGEPFGLTPIEAMAVGVPALFVDEGGFHYTMTGADSGRLLPRPPLNTASDHPDMAAWHQAYAQAQDADIRRDWAVAGRKHVEGGFTLEVQALALERLLRNCIEYAN
;
A
#
# COMPACT_ATOMS: atom_id res chain seq x y z
N MET A 1 19.58 -34.57 0.78
CA MET A 1 18.32 -35.23 0.39
C MET A 1 17.35 -35.02 1.56
N ALA A 2 16.49 -34.05 1.43
CA ALA A 2 15.37 -33.83 2.34
C ALA A 2 14.16 -33.68 1.42
N GLY A 3 13.18 -34.57 1.58
CA GLY A 3 12.02 -34.68 0.72
C GLY A 3 11.13 -33.43 0.81
N HIS A 4 10.71 -32.94 -0.34
CA HIS A 4 9.59 -32.04 -0.48
C HIS A 4 8.32 -32.86 -0.25
N ASP A 5 7.74 -32.76 0.93
CA ASP A 5 6.36 -33.14 1.14
C ASP A 5 5.48 -32.06 0.50
N THR A 6 4.95 -32.39 -0.67
CA THR A 6 3.83 -31.67 -1.28
C THR A 6 2.61 -31.89 -0.39
N VAL A 7 2.25 -30.86 0.36
CA VAL A 7 0.96 -30.82 1.06
C VAL A 7 -0.11 -30.54 0.02
N ASP A 8 -0.70 -31.60 -0.52
CA ASP A 8 -1.96 -31.52 -1.27
C ASP A 8 -3.06 -31.09 -0.30
N GLY A 9 -3.36 -29.79 -0.31
CA GLY A 9 -4.45 -29.19 0.44
C GLY A 9 -5.79 -29.41 -0.25
N GLU A 10 -6.25 -30.63 -0.40
CA GLU A 10 -7.65 -30.89 -0.67
C GLU A 10 -8.50 -30.51 0.55
N SER A 11 -9.31 -29.46 0.39
CA SER A 11 -10.39 -29.10 1.31
C SER A 11 -11.34 -30.28 1.49
N ALA A 12 -11.60 -30.68 2.73
CA ALA A 12 -12.47 -31.81 3.10
C ALA A 12 -13.96 -31.68 2.66
N THR A 13 -14.33 -30.58 2.01
CA THR A 13 -15.63 -30.38 1.36
C THR A 13 -15.38 -29.58 0.08
N GLY A 14 -15.66 -30.14 -1.09
CA GLY A 14 -15.38 -29.56 -2.40
C GLY A 14 -16.10 -28.21 -2.73
N GLU A 15 -16.48 -27.43 -1.74
CA GLU A 15 -17.10 -26.11 -1.88
C GLU A 15 -16.04 -25.01 -1.79
N ARG A 16 -16.07 -24.07 -2.76
CA ARG A 16 -15.22 -22.89 -2.79
C ARG A 16 -15.60 -21.95 -1.65
N LEU A 17 -14.61 -21.33 -1.00
CA LEU A 17 -14.82 -20.32 0.03
C LEU A 17 -15.59 -19.11 -0.55
N ARG A 18 -16.67 -18.70 0.11
CA ARG A 18 -17.51 -17.55 -0.27
C ARG A 18 -17.11 -16.34 0.55
N VAL A 19 -16.52 -15.34 -0.12
CA VAL A 19 -15.92 -14.18 0.54
C VAL A 19 -16.65 -12.90 0.15
N LEU A 20 -17.12 -12.13 1.15
CA LEU A 20 -17.56 -10.75 0.94
C LEU A 20 -16.36 -9.81 1.12
N VAL A 21 -15.89 -9.23 0.03
CA VAL A 21 -14.87 -8.18 0.06
C VAL A 21 -15.54 -6.82 0.14
N VAL A 22 -15.17 -6.01 1.13
CA VAL A 22 -15.76 -4.68 1.36
C VAL A 22 -14.71 -3.61 1.19
N ARG A 23 -14.95 -2.67 0.28
CA ARG A 23 -14.17 -1.44 0.15
C ARG A 23 -15.07 -0.29 -0.26
N ALA A 24 -15.12 0.77 0.53
CA ALA A 24 -16.08 1.84 0.32
C ALA A 24 -15.90 2.58 -1.02
N SER A 25 -14.68 2.72 -1.54
CA SER A 25 -14.48 3.46 -2.78
C SER A 25 -13.23 3.01 -3.55
N PHE A 26 -13.35 2.99 -4.87
CA PHE A 26 -12.27 2.82 -5.84
C PHE A 26 -11.98 4.12 -6.62
N ALA A 27 -12.55 5.26 -6.22
CA ALA A 27 -12.49 6.51 -6.98
C ALA A 27 -11.07 7.10 -7.14
N ASN A 28 -10.16 6.89 -6.19
CA ASN A 28 -8.83 7.50 -6.23
C ASN A 28 -7.79 6.73 -7.04
N LEU A 29 -8.01 5.46 -7.33
CA LEU A 29 -7.13 4.55 -8.08
C LEU A 29 -5.63 4.70 -7.71
N GLY A 30 -5.33 4.81 -6.41
CA GLY A 30 -3.97 4.81 -5.89
C GLY A 30 -3.34 3.41 -5.90
N GLY A 31 -2.20 3.24 -5.25
CA GLY A 31 -1.53 1.93 -5.12
C GLY A 31 -2.40 0.87 -4.45
N ALA A 32 -3.12 1.25 -3.39
CA ALA A 32 -3.99 0.35 -2.64
C ALA A 32 -5.22 -0.15 -3.45
N GLU A 33 -5.82 0.70 -4.28
CA GLU A 33 -6.93 0.33 -5.16
C GLU A 33 -6.47 -0.60 -6.28
N ARG A 34 -5.34 -0.27 -6.91
CA ARG A 34 -4.75 -1.09 -7.98
C ARG A 34 -4.34 -2.46 -7.48
N GLU A 35 -3.65 -2.51 -6.35
CA GLU A 35 -3.26 -3.77 -5.73
C GLU A 35 -4.48 -4.63 -5.40
N LEU A 36 -5.54 -4.06 -4.81
CA LEU A 36 -6.75 -4.81 -4.54
C LEU A 36 -7.40 -5.35 -5.83
N LEU A 37 -7.45 -4.56 -6.90
CA LEU A 37 -7.97 -5.03 -8.20
C LEU A 37 -7.09 -6.16 -8.77
N THR A 38 -5.78 -6.07 -8.61
CA THR A 38 -4.82 -7.09 -9.02
C THR A 38 -5.04 -8.41 -8.27
N VAL A 39 -5.14 -8.38 -6.94
CA VAL A 39 -5.36 -9.60 -6.16
C VAL A 39 -6.77 -10.17 -6.32
N LEU A 40 -7.78 -9.34 -6.57
CA LEU A 40 -9.14 -9.81 -6.87
C LEU A 40 -9.19 -10.67 -8.14
N ARG A 41 -8.28 -10.48 -9.09
CA ARG A 41 -8.14 -11.33 -10.28
C ARG A 41 -7.76 -12.77 -9.90
N ASP A 42 -6.83 -12.94 -8.98
CA ASP A 42 -6.42 -14.25 -8.46
C ASP A 42 -7.48 -14.82 -7.51
N TRP A 43 -8.00 -14.04 -6.57
CA TRP A 43 -8.99 -14.48 -5.60
C TRP A 43 -10.28 -14.98 -6.28
N GLY A 44 -10.74 -14.31 -7.34
CA GLY A 44 -11.93 -14.75 -8.11
C GLY A 44 -11.73 -16.07 -8.86
N GLN A 45 -10.49 -16.53 -9.07
CA GLN A 45 -10.22 -17.87 -9.57
C GLN A 45 -10.30 -18.94 -8.48
N ARG A 46 -9.90 -18.58 -7.25
CA ARG A 46 -9.81 -19.47 -6.09
C ARG A 46 -11.12 -19.58 -5.32
N TRP A 47 -11.81 -18.46 -5.12
CA TRP A 47 -12.98 -18.33 -4.25
C TRP A 47 -14.18 -17.78 -4.98
N GLU A 48 -15.36 -17.88 -4.36
CA GLU A 48 -16.55 -17.13 -4.77
C GLU A 48 -16.51 -15.74 -4.12
N VAL A 49 -16.13 -14.73 -4.91
CA VAL A 49 -15.90 -13.38 -4.39
C VAL A 49 -17.08 -12.46 -4.75
N THR A 50 -17.68 -11.87 -3.72
CA THR A 50 -18.62 -10.75 -3.87
C THR A 50 -17.96 -9.50 -3.34
N VAL A 51 -17.87 -8.45 -4.16
CA VAL A 51 -17.26 -7.16 -3.79
C VAL A 51 -18.35 -6.13 -3.57
N ALA A 52 -18.47 -5.62 -2.34
CA ALA A 52 -19.38 -4.53 -1.99
C ALA A 52 -18.63 -3.21 -1.93
N THR A 53 -19.12 -2.20 -2.65
CA THR A 53 -18.51 -0.86 -2.72
C THR A 53 -19.60 0.22 -2.84
N LEU A 54 -19.28 1.45 -2.44
CA LEU A 54 -20.16 2.62 -2.60
C LEU A 54 -19.82 3.44 -3.86
N ALA A 55 -18.59 3.30 -4.38
CA ALA A 55 -18.15 3.97 -5.62
C ALA A 55 -17.21 3.07 -6.42
N LEU A 56 -17.58 2.80 -7.68
CA LEU A 56 -16.79 2.02 -8.65
C LEU A 56 -16.78 2.74 -10.00
N PRO A 57 -15.89 3.72 -10.20
CA PRO A 57 -15.81 4.46 -11.46
C PRO A 57 -15.42 3.54 -12.63
N LYS A 58 -15.74 3.98 -13.86
CA LYS A 58 -15.45 3.20 -15.07
C LYS A 58 -13.97 2.86 -15.22
N GLU A 59 -13.11 3.81 -14.91
CA GLU A 59 -11.65 3.65 -14.95
C GLU A 59 -11.16 2.51 -14.04
N ALA A 60 -11.81 2.31 -12.88
CA ALA A 60 -11.51 1.17 -12.00
C ALA A 60 -11.96 -0.17 -12.60
N GLN A 61 -13.10 -0.19 -13.28
CA GLN A 61 -13.61 -1.38 -13.97
C GLN A 61 -12.72 -1.77 -15.16
N GLU A 62 -12.18 -0.78 -15.88
CA GLU A 62 -11.31 -0.98 -17.04
C GLU A 62 -9.91 -1.50 -16.67
N LEU A 63 -9.43 -1.20 -15.45
CA LEU A 63 -8.12 -1.67 -14.97
C LEU A 63 -8.06 -3.18 -14.67
N ALA A 64 -9.18 -3.84 -14.56
CA ALA A 64 -9.23 -5.26 -14.24
C ALA A 64 -10.25 -5.99 -15.13
N PRO A 65 -9.98 -6.10 -16.42
CA PRO A 65 -10.85 -6.84 -17.34
C PRO A 65 -10.87 -8.32 -16.96
N GLY A 66 -12.05 -8.93 -17.02
CA GLY A 66 -12.21 -10.38 -16.79
C GLY A 66 -12.19 -10.81 -15.31
N LEU A 67 -12.37 -9.89 -14.36
CA LEU A 67 -12.56 -10.24 -12.94
C LEU A 67 -13.76 -11.18 -12.79
N LYS A 68 -13.53 -12.34 -12.19
CA LYS A 68 -14.59 -13.29 -11.83
C LYS A 68 -15.12 -12.98 -10.44
N VAL A 69 -15.72 -11.79 -10.27
CA VAL A 69 -16.30 -11.34 -9.00
C VAL A 69 -17.70 -10.77 -9.23
N LYS A 70 -18.58 -10.92 -8.23
CA LYS A 70 -19.90 -10.28 -8.23
C LYS A 70 -19.76 -8.90 -7.59
N TRP A 71 -20.12 -7.83 -8.30
CA TRP A 71 -20.12 -6.47 -7.77
C TRP A 71 -21.47 -6.08 -7.19
N LEU A 72 -21.46 -5.53 -5.97
CA LEU A 72 -22.60 -4.89 -5.32
C LEU A 72 -22.26 -3.42 -5.08
N LYS A 73 -23.03 -2.54 -5.71
CA LYS A 73 -22.85 -1.09 -5.57
C LYS A 73 -24.21 -0.37 -5.69
N PRO A 74 -24.31 0.88 -5.23
CA PRO A 74 -25.46 1.72 -5.52
C PRO A 74 -25.63 1.96 -7.02
N GLU A 75 -26.82 2.32 -7.47
CA GLU A 75 -27.08 2.70 -8.87
C GLU A 75 -26.21 3.89 -9.31
N VAL A 76 -26.02 4.85 -8.39
CA VAL A 76 -25.17 6.01 -8.58
C VAL A 76 -24.00 5.94 -7.60
N ASP A 77 -22.78 6.07 -8.10
CA ASP A 77 -21.57 6.07 -7.29
C ASP A 77 -21.62 7.20 -6.25
N LEU A 78 -21.35 6.85 -5.00
CA LEU A 78 -21.41 7.78 -3.88
C LEU A 78 -20.01 8.28 -3.51
N GLU A 79 -19.77 9.55 -3.75
CA GLU A 79 -18.58 10.21 -3.21
C GLU A 79 -18.82 10.64 -1.76
N LEU A 80 -17.98 10.12 -0.85
CA LEU A 80 -18.04 10.51 0.54
C LEU A 80 -17.56 11.95 0.73
N PRO A 81 -18.25 12.76 1.55
CA PRO A 81 -17.84 14.13 1.80
C PRO A 81 -16.38 14.23 2.24
N SER A 82 -15.59 15.06 1.56
CA SER A 82 -14.18 15.32 1.84
C SER A 82 -13.93 16.81 2.13
N GLY A 83 -12.78 17.13 2.74
CA GLY A 83 -12.40 18.51 3.09
C GLY A 83 -12.60 18.85 4.56
N GLY A 84 -11.97 19.94 5.02
CA GLY A 84 -11.73 20.25 6.42
C GLY A 84 -12.93 20.15 7.37
N LEU A 85 -14.10 20.72 7.00
CA LEU A 85 -15.29 20.66 7.87
C LEU A 85 -15.91 19.25 7.90
N ALA A 86 -15.98 18.55 6.75
CA ALA A 86 -16.51 17.21 6.68
C ALA A 86 -15.64 16.20 7.45
N GLU A 87 -14.33 16.45 7.44
CA GLU A 87 -13.36 15.66 8.21
C GLU A 87 -13.52 15.88 9.72
N ILE A 88 -13.67 17.13 10.17
CA ILE A 88 -13.83 17.46 11.60
C ILE A 88 -15.17 16.98 12.16
N THR A 89 -16.24 17.03 11.37
CA THR A 89 -17.61 16.70 11.83
C THR A 89 -17.98 15.23 11.75
N GLY A 90 -17.16 14.39 11.11
CA GLY A 90 -17.47 12.97 10.89
C GLY A 90 -18.67 12.73 9.94
N LYS A 91 -18.98 13.70 9.09
CA LYS A 91 -20.09 13.62 8.14
C LYS A 91 -19.95 12.43 7.21
N ALA A 92 -18.73 12.10 6.78
CA ALA A 92 -18.49 10.98 5.88
C ALA A 92 -18.86 9.62 6.50
N SER A 93 -18.55 9.38 7.78
CA SER A 93 -18.92 8.15 8.49
C SER A 93 -20.43 7.96 8.57
N LYS A 94 -21.17 9.03 8.86
CA LYS A 94 -22.66 8.98 8.90
C LYS A 94 -23.24 8.69 7.52
N VAL A 95 -22.71 9.34 6.46
CA VAL A 95 -23.16 9.11 5.07
C VAL A 95 -22.85 7.67 4.65
N ALA A 96 -21.64 7.17 4.93
CA ALA A 96 -21.26 5.79 4.62
C ALA A 96 -22.17 4.77 5.33
N SER A 97 -22.44 4.94 6.64
CA SER A 97 -23.32 4.05 7.41
C SER A 97 -24.75 3.97 6.84
N GLN A 98 -25.27 5.07 6.28
CA GLN A 98 -26.56 5.08 5.63
C GLN A 98 -26.50 4.43 4.24
N ALA A 99 -25.46 4.73 3.48
CA ALA A 99 -25.27 4.24 2.12
C ALA A 99 -25.15 2.71 2.08
N TRP A 100 -24.43 2.10 3.01
CA TRP A 100 -24.32 0.64 3.09
C TRP A 100 -25.68 -0.04 3.19
N LYS A 101 -26.65 0.56 3.88
CA LYS A 101 -28.02 0.02 4.02
C LYS A 101 -28.82 0.05 2.72
N SER A 102 -28.40 0.86 1.75
CA SER A 102 -29.09 1.04 0.48
C SER A 102 -28.41 0.35 -0.71
N VAL A 103 -27.33 -0.42 -0.48
CA VAL A 103 -26.68 -1.20 -1.53
C VAL A 103 -27.55 -2.40 -1.91
N PRO A 104 -28.06 -2.48 -3.16
CA PRO A 104 -28.94 -3.56 -3.58
C PRO A 104 -28.28 -4.93 -3.46
N GLY A 105 -28.97 -5.91 -2.91
CA GLY A 105 -28.50 -7.29 -2.76
C GLY A 105 -27.44 -7.51 -1.69
N LEU A 106 -27.09 -6.49 -0.89
CA LEU A 106 -26.08 -6.62 0.16
C LEU A 106 -26.53 -7.56 1.29
N ASP A 107 -27.79 -7.46 1.74
CA ASP A 107 -28.32 -8.32 2.81
C ASP A 107 -28.33 -9.80 2.39
N GLU A 108 -28.73 -10.07 1.13
CA GLU A 108 -28.65 -11.41 0.55
C GLU A 108 -27.22 -11.95 0.46
N ALA A 109 -26.29 -11.11 0.03
CA ALA A 109 -24.88 -11.49 -0.04
C ALA A 109 -24.32 -11.80 1.36
N ILE A 110 -24.61 -10.95 2.37
CA ILE A 110 -24.17 -11.15 3.75
C ILE A 110 -24.71 -12.49 4.31
N ALA A 111 -25.93 -12.88 3.97
CA ALA A 111 -26.52 -14.14 4.42
C ALA A 111 -25.89 -15.38 3.77
N ASN A 112 -25.22 -15.23 2.63
CA ASN A 112 -24.71 -16.34 1.82
C ASN A 112 -23.18 -16.46 1.77
N VAL A 113 -22.43 -15.65 2.53
CA VAL A 113 -20.96 -15.72 2.58
C VAL A 113 -20.47 -16.39 3.85
N ASP A 114 -19.29 -16.97 3.79
CA ASP A 114 -18.65 -17.65 4.91
C ASP A 114 -17.85 -16.67 5.78
N VAL A 115 -17.35 -15.59 5.18
CA VAL A 115 -16.49 -14.60 5.85
C VAL A 115 -16.52 -13.26 5.13
N ALA A 116 -16.31 -12.17 5.89
CA ALA A 116 -16.13 -10.84 5.32
C ALA A 116 -14.66 -10.40 5.41
N HIS A 117 -14.10 -9.89 4.31
CA HIS A 117 -12.81 -9.23 4.22
C HIS A 117 -13.00 -7.75 3.96
N ILE A 118 -12.65 -6.90 4.93
CA ILE A 118 -12.76 -5.44 4.79
C ILE A 118 -11.39 -4.86 4.44
N SER A 119 -11.26 -4.32 3.24
CA SER A 119 -10.08 -3.54 2.84
C SER A 119 -10.23 -2.10 3.31
N VAL A 120 -9.17 -1.56 3.92
CA VAL A 120 -9.19 -0.21 4.46
C VAL A 120 -9.51 0.83 3.39
N CYS A 121 -10.53 1.59 3.66
CA CYS A 121 -10.91 2.82 2.96
C CYS A 121 -11.81 3.61 3.90
N ARG A 122 -11.85 4.93 3.73
CA ARG A 122 -12.78 5.76 4.49
C ARG A 122 -14.22 5.32 4.19
N GLY A 123 -14.95 4.92 5.20
CA GLY A 123 -16.30 4.42 5.06
C GLY A 123 -16.45 2.89 4.99
N SER A 124 -15.36 2.12 4.92
CA SER A 124 -15.44 0.65 4.84
C SER A 124 -15.88 -0.01 6.15
N LEU A 125 -15.37 0.43 7.30
CA LEU A 125 -15.73 -0.13 8.61
C LEU A 125 -17.15 0.19 9.04
N GLU A 126 -17.79 1.16 8.44
CA GLU A 126 -19.17 1.56 8.70
C GLU A 126 -20.20 0.51 8.25
N ILE A 127 -19.78 -0.54 7.55
CA ILE A 127 -20.60 -1.73 7.25
C ILE A 127 -20.81 -2.65 8.47
N LEU A 128 -19.90 -2.60 9.47
CA LEU A 128 -19.91 -3.53 10.62
C LEU A 128 -21.25 -3.76 11.30
N PRO A 129 -22.13 -2.75 11.49
CA PRO A 129 -23.45 -2.95 12.10
C PRO A 129 -24.40 -3.82 11.26
N LEU A 130 -24.13 -4.01 9.98
CA LEU A 130 -24.94 -4.85 9.09
C LEU A 130 -24.47 -6.31 9.09
N LEU A 131 -23.24 -6.57 9.54
CA LEU A 131 -22.69 -7.93 9.55
C LEU A 131 -23.17 -8.71 10.79
N PRO A 132 -23.75 -9.92 10.62
CA PRO A 132 -24.20 -10.77 11.73
C PRO A 132 -23.06 -11.05 12.72
N SER A 133 -23.38 -11.21 14.00
CA SER A 133 -22.39 -11.47 15.06
C SER A 133 -21.63 -12.79 14.86
N GLY A 134 -22.23 -13.78 14.22
CA GLY A 134 -21.63 -15.07 13.88
C GLY A 134 -20.86 -15.09 12.56
N LEU A 135 -20.75 -13.98 11.83
CA LEU A 135 -19.92 -13.90 10.63
C LEU A 135 -18.50 -13.50 11.00
N GLY A 136 -17.51 -14.30 10.58
CA GLY A 136 -16.08 -13.98 10.72
C GLY A 136 -15.73 -12.72 9.92
N VAL A 137 -14.89 -11.84 10.48
CA VAL A 137 -14.51 -10.56 9.83
C VAL A 137 -13.02 -10.33 9.91
N HIS A 138 -12.37 -10.28 8.76
CA HIS A 138 -10.99 -9.85 8.65
C HIS A 138 -10.91 -8.40 8.16
N TYR A 139 -10.22 -7.53 8.87
CA TYR A 139 -9.97 -6.14 8.45
C TYR A 139 -8.50 -5.96 8.06
N HIS A 140 -8.24 -5.74 6.78
CA HIS A 140 -6.92 -5.39 6.28
C HIS A 140 -6.71 -3.88 6.35
N CYS A 141 -6.03 -3.44 7.41
CA CYS A 141 -5.69 -2.04 7.64
C CYS A 141 -4.33 -1.75 7.04
N LEU A 142 -4.28 -1.28 5.79
CA LEU A 142 -3.04 -0.96 5.09
C LEU A 142 -2.23 0.12 5.81
N GLU A 143 -2.93 1.04 6.43
CA GLU A 143 -2.40 2.04 7.35
C GLU A 143 -3.54 2.63 8.20
N PRO A 144 -3.34 2.86 9.50
CA PRO A 144 -4.22 3.72 10.25
C PRO A 144 -4.30 5.11 9.61
N PRO A 145 -5.41 5.85 9.71
CA PRO A 145 -5.54 7.16 9.09
C PRO A 145 -4.41 8.12 9.49
N ARG A 146 -3.35 8.23 8.67
CA ARG A 146 -2.12 8.99 8.98
C ARG A 146 -2.40 10.45 9.33
N TRP A 147 -3.39 11.06 8.66
CA TRP A 147 -3.79 12.44 8.95
C TRP A 147 -4.34 12.64 10.37
N LEU A 148 -4.81 11.56 11.03
CA LEU A 148 -5.23 11.58 12.44
C LEU A 148 -4.06 11.38 13.39
N TYR A 149 -3.15 10.47 13.10
CA TYR A 149 -2.19 9.95 14.06
C TYR A 149 -0.77 10.46 13.85
N GLU A 150 -0.43 10.88 12.63
CA GLU A 150 0.93 11.26 12.26
C GLU A 150 1.03 12.74 11.85
N ASP A 151 2.18 13.36 12.12
CA ASP A 151 2.47 14.76 11.77
C ASP A 151 2.89 14.92 10.29
N VAL A 152 3.30 13.83 9.65
CA VAL A 152 3.92 13.84 8.32
C VAL A 152 3.05 14.49 7.23
N LEU A 153 1.73 14.28 7.26
CA LEU A 153 0.79 14.88 6.30
C LEU A 153 0.48 16.36 6.60
N HIS A 154 0.87 16.85 7.77
CA HIS A 154 0.64 18.25 8.19
C HIS A 154 1.84 19.15 7.93
N ARG A 155 2.78 18.70 7.08
CA ARG A 155 3.99 19.44 6.69
C ARG A 155 3.91 19.95 5.25
N LYS A 156 4.64 21.03 4.98
CA LYS A 156 4.95 21.51 3.64
C LYS A 156 6.06 20.65 3.05
N ILE A 157 6.30 20.78 1.74
CA ILE A 157 7.29 19.95 1.03
C ILE A 157 8.70 20.02 1.62
N GLU A 158 9.09 21.17 2.16
CA GLU A 158 10.38 21.40 2.82
C GLU A 158 10.42 20.96 4.30
N GLY A 159 9.43 20.20 4.79
CA GLY A 159 9.35 19.67 6.14
C GLY A 159 8.81 20.61 7.21
N ARG A 160 8.55 21.88 6.91
CA ARG A 160 7.98 22.83 7.88
C ARG A 160 6.52 22.50 8.17
N ARG A 161 6.13 22.53 9.45
CA ARG A 161 4.75 22.29 9.85
C ARG A 161 3.81 23.37 9.29
N LYS A 162 2.65 22.94 8.76
CA LYS A 162 1.58 23.84 8.30
C LYS A 162 0.90 24.57 9.46
N ARG A 163 0.90 23.97 10.66
CA ARG A 163 0.29 24.49 11.90
C ARG A 163 0.91 23.84 13.14
N PRO A 164 0.77 24.44 14.35
CA PRO A 164 1.24 23.84 15.60
C PRO A 164 0.57 22.47 15.85
N GLN A 165 1.33 21.51 16.38
CA GLN A 165 0.84 20.15 16.59
C GLN A 165 -0.31 20.05 17.60
N TRP A 166 -0.29 20.86 18.65
CA TRP A 166 -1.37 20.88 19.64
C TRP A 166 -2.73 21.24 19.01
N LEU A 167 -2.74 22.17 18.05
CA LEU A 167 -3.96 22.56 17.33
C LEU A 167 -4.46 21.41 16.43
N THR A 168 -3.55 20.71 15.74
CA THR A 168 -3.89 19.50 14.96
C THR A 168 -4.52 18.44 15.87
N ASN A 169 -3.92 18.19 17.03
CA ASN A 169 -4.43 17.21 18.00
C ASN A 169 -5.81 17.56 18.53
N LEU A 170 -6.06 18.86 18.79
CA LEU A 170 -7.36 19.35 19.26
C LEU A 170 -8.44 19.17 18.16
N LEU A 171 -8.14 19.60 16.94
CA LEU A 171 -9.08 19.53 15.79
C LEU A 171 -9.53 18.10 15.49
N PHE A 172 -8.64 17.12 15.63
CA PHE A 172 -8.94 15.73 15.25
C PHE A 172 -9.23 14.79 16.43
N ARG A 173 -9.36 15.33 17.65
CA ARG A 173 -9.60 14.51 18.85
C ARG A 173 -10.88 13.66 18.75
N SER A 174 -11.97 14.23 18.25
CA SER A 174 -13.24 13.51 18.05
C SER A 174 -13.13 12.40 17.02
N GLN A 175 -12.39 12.64 15.94
CA GLN A 175 -12.20 11.67 14.86
C GLN A 175 -11.30 10.49 15.31
N LYS A 176 -10.22 10.78 16.05
CA LYS A 176 -9.41 9.74 16.69
C LYS A 176 -10.25 8.84 17.62
N LYS A 177 -11.17 9.44 18.38
CA LYS A 177 -12.08 8.67 19.25
C LYS A 177 -13.07 7.81 18.43
N ALA A 178 -13.60 8.34 17.33
CA ALA A 178 -14.52 7.61 16.46
C ALA A 178 -13.81 6.44 15.75
N ASP A 179 -12.62 6.66 15.20
CA ASP A 179 -11.81 5.64 14.55
C ASP A 179 -11.45 4.49 15.52
N ARG A 180 -10.93 4.82 16.68
CA ARG A 180 -10.65 3.83 17.74
C ARG A 180 -11.88 3.03 18.17
N ARG A 181 -13.04 3.68 18.20
CA ARG A 181 -14.32 3.02 18.53
C ARG A 181 -14.69 1.98 17.49
N LEU A 182 -14.56 2.28 16.19
CA LEU A 182 -14.85 1.34 15.11
C LEU A 182 -13.94 0.11 15.17
N VAL A 183 -12.63 0.32 15.34
CA VAL A 183 -11.69 -0.79 15.49
C VAL A 183 -11.99 -1.61 16.76
N LYS A 184 -12.33 -0.97 17.87
CA LYS A 184 -12.74 -1.68 19.09
C LYS A 184 -14.03 -2.47 18.90
N GLN A 185 -15.00 -1.96 18.13
CA GLN A 185 -16.23 -2.70 17.79
C GLN A 185 -15.91 -3.94 16.93
N LEU A 186 -15.02 -3.81 15.95
CA LEU A 186 -14.53 -4.94 15.16
C LEU A 186 -13.92 -6.02 16.08
N LEU A 187 -12.91 -5.66 16.86
CA LEU A 187 -12.14 -6.61 17.68
C LEU A 187 -12.93 -7.15 18.88
N GLY A 188 -14.03 -6.52 19.24
CA GLY A 188 -14.99 -7.03 20.23
C GLY A 188 -15.84 -8.20 19.74
N ARG A 189 -15.82 -8.51 18.43
CA ARG A 189 -16.58 -9.61 17.83
C ARG A 189 -15.77 -10.92 17.90
N LYS A 190 -16.45 -12.04 18.13
CA LYS A 190 -15.87 -13.38 17.90
C LYS A 190 -15.44 -13.51 16.43
N GLY A 191 -14.41 -14.28 16.16
CA GLY A 191 -13.96 -14.52 14.78
C GLY A 191 -13.56 -13.26 14.01
N SER A 192 -13.29 -12.14 14.67
CA SER A 192 -12.70 -10.98 14.00
C SER A 192 -11.18 -10.99 14.07
N ALA A 193 -10.52 -10.35 13.11
CA ALA A 193 -9.09 -10.10 13.10
C ALA A 193 -8.77 -8.78 12.39
N ILE A 194 -7.62 -8.21 12.71
CA ILE A 194 -7.04 -7.06 12.00
C ILE A 194 -5.63 -7.40 11.56
N SER A 195 -5.23 -7.01 10.35
CA SER A 195 -3.85 -7.12 9.87
C SER A 195 -3.34 -5.79 9.33
N GLY A 196 -2.05 -5.53 9.54
CA GLY A 196 -1.30 -4.51 8.80
C GLY A 196 -0.71 -5.10 7.53
N ASN A 197 -0.30 -4.24 6.58
CA ASN A 197 0.37 -4.69 5.35
C ASN A 197 1.89 -4.90 5.55
N SER A 198 2.41 -4.60 6.74
CA SER A 198 3.82 -4.78 7.11
C SER A 198 3.95 -4.85 8.64
N HIS A 199 5.09 -5.29 9.14
CA HIS A 199 5.39 -5.20 10.57
C HIS A 199 5.46 -3.75 11.08
N HIS A 200 5.82 -2.79 10.21
CA HIS A 200 5.72 -1.38 10.55
C HIS A 200 4.28 -0.97 10.86
N ILE A 201 3.32 -1.37 10.01
CA ILE A 201 1.90 -1.08 10.26
C ILE A 201 1.35 -1.93 11.40
N GLN A 202 1.77 -3.18 11.56
CA GLN A 202 1.44 -3.99 12.73
C GLN A 202 1.80 -3.26 14.05
N ALA A 203 3.01 -2.69 14.13
CA ALA A 203 3.44 -1.89 15.28
C ALA A 203 2.60 -0.62 15.47
N ASN A 204 2.26 0.07 14.36
CA ASN A 204 1.40 1.25 14.40
C ASN A 204 -0.03 0.91 14.86
N LEU A 205 -0.60 -0.24 14.45
CA LEU A 205 -1.88 -0.74 14.94
C LEU A 205 -1.85 -0.95 16.45
N GLY A 206 -0.78 -1.59 16.96
CA GLY A 206 -0.57 -1.72 18.40
C GLY A 206 -0.56 -0.39 19.12
N LYS A 207 0.25 0.55 18.63
CA LYS A 207 0.41 1.89 19.22
C LYS A 207 -0.86 2.74 19.20
N PHE A 208 -1.60 2.75 18.08
CA PHE A 208 -2.73 3.67 17.90
C PHE A 208 -4.04 3.11 18.43
N TYR A 209 -4.18 1.79 18.46
CA TYR A 209 -5.39 1.12 18.93
C TYR A 209 -5.24 0.40 20.27
N ASP A 210 -4.06 0.52 20.89
CA ASP A 210 -3.75 -0.09 22.20
C ASP A 210 -3.91 -1.62 22.18
N LEU A 211 -3.22 -2.27 21.18
CA LEU A 211 -3.24 -3.71 20.97
C LEU A 211 -1.86 -4.32 21.29
N GLU A 212 -1.85 -5.53 21.78
CA GLU A 212 -0.61 -6.30 21.95
C GLU A 212 -0.01 -6.67 20.58
N VAL A 213 1.29 -6.44 20.42
CA VAL A 213 1.99 -6.73 19.16
C VAL A 213 2.90 -7.93 19.34
N ASN A 214 2.65 -8.97 18.56
CA ASN A 214 3.59 -10.08 18.40
C ASN A 214 4.38 -9.88 17.09
N SER A 215 5.57 -9.31 17.19
CA SER A 215 6.43 -9.01 16.05
C SER A 215 7.07 -10.25 15.39
N SER A 216 6.91 -11.44 15.99
CA SER A 216 7.40 -12.70 15.41
C SER A 216 6.41 -13.35 14.44
N LEU A 217 5.15 -12.84 14.34
CA LEU A 217 4.18 -13.37 13.39
C LEU A 217 4.67 -13.20 11.96
N VAL A 218 4.63 -14.26 11.19
CA VAL A 218 4.95 -14.21 9.75
C VAL A 218 3.72 -13.82 8.92
N ASN A 219 3.93 -13.56 7.64
CA ASN A 219 2.87 -13.19 6.69
C ASN A 219 1.72 -14.22 6.70
N GLY A 220 0.51 -13.75 7.00
CA GLY A 220 -0.70 -14.57 7.05
C GLY A 220 -0.82 -15.47 8.28
N GLU A 221 0.03 -15.32 9.28
CA GLU A 221 -0.11 -16.04 10.55
C GLU A 221 -1.24 -15.41 11.37
N PRO A 222 -2.23 -16.23 11.82
CA PRO A 222 -3.33 -15.72 12.62
C PRO A 222 -2.87 -15.20 13.99
N PRO A 223 -3.56 -14.20 14.55
CA PRO A 223 -3.26 -13.70 15.89
C PRO A 223 -3.70 -14.72 16.96
N ALA A 224 -3.05 -14.67 18.12
CA ALA A 224 -3.57 -15.33 19.30
C ALA A 224 -4.98 -14.81 19.65
N ARG A 225 -5.80 -15.67 20.28
CA ARG A 225 -7.17 -15.35 20.66
C ARG A 225 -7.42 -15.58 22.13
N ASP A 226 -8.36 -14.81 22.69
CA ASP A 226 -8.85 -15.04 24.05
C ASP A 226 -9.87 -16.19 24.12
N ALA A 227 -10.31 -16.54 25.32
CA ALA A 227 -11.31 -17.58 25.55
C ALA A 227 -12.68 -17.31 24.91
N ALA A 228 -12.96 -16.06 24.50
CA ALA A 228 -14.15 -15.66 23.79
C ALA A 228 -13.99 -15.64 22.26
N GLY A 229 -12.84 -16.11 21.74
CA GLY A 229 -12.53 -16.13 20.30
C GLY A 229 -12.20 -14.77 19.70
N ARG A 230 -11.85 -13.75 20.52
CA ARG A 230 -11.47 -12.42 20.06
C ARG A 230 -9.97 -12.33 19.83
N ALA A 231 -9.54 -11.68 18.75
CA ALA A 231 -8.13 -11.49 18.48
C ALA A 231 -7.46 -10.59 19.54
N LEU A 232 -6.29 -10.99 20.05
CA LEU A 232 -5.54 -10.26 21.05
C LEU A 232 -4.64 -9.18 20.42
N GLY A 233 -4.24 -9.33 19.15
CA GLY A 233 -3.38 -8.39 18.47
C GLY A 233 -3.50 -8.42 16.96
N PRO A 234 -2.75 -7.56 16.25
CA PRO A 234 -2.77 -7.51 14.80
C PRO A 234 -1.84 -8.57 14.17
N SER A 235 -2.27 -9.15 13.06
CA SER A 235 -1.46 -9.96 12.14
C SER A 235 -0.78 -9.10 11.09
N VAL A 236 -0.06 -9.76 10.17
CA VAL A 236 0.51 -9.15 8.96
C VAL A 236 -0.07 -9.86 7.73
N LEU A 237 -0.50 -9.08 6.75
CA LEU A 237 -0.86 -9.54 5.41
C LEU A 237 -0.18 -8.63 4.39
N MET A 238 0.92 -9.10 3.81
CA MET A 238 1.76 -8.29 2.94
C MET A 238 1.09 -8.05 1.58
N HIS A 239 1.39 -6.89 0.98
CA HIS A 239 1.10 -6.60 -0.42
C HIS A 239 2.02 -7.39 -1.36
N VAL A 240 1.63 -7.44 -2.61
CA VAL A 240 2.32 -8.22 -3.66
C VAL A 240 2.36 -7.46 -4.98
N VAL A 241 3.14 -7.97 -5.91
CA VAL A 241 3.12 -7.54 -7.31
C VAL A 241 2.69 -8.69 -8.20
N ASP A 242 1.98 -8.37 -9.27
CA ASP A 242 1.77 -9.32 -10.35
C ASP A 242 3.02 -9.34 -11.22
N LEU A 243 3.79 -10.42 -11.12
CA LEU A 243 5.03 -10.57 -11.90
C LEU A 243 4.78 -10.57 -13.41
N ALA A 244 3.60 -10.99 -13.86
CA ALA A 244 3.25 -10.91 -15.28
C ALA A 244 3.12 -9.45 -15.74
N ASP A 245 2.53 -8.59 -14.92
CA ASP A 245 2.41 -7.15 -15.19
C ASP A 245 3.76 -6.41 -15.15
N TRP A 246 4.78 -6.98 -14.51
CA TRP A 246 6.12 -6.40 -14.35
C TRP A 246 7.21 -7.19 -15.10
N SER A 247 6.84 -8.10 -16.04
CA SER A 247 7.77 -8.88 -16.84
C SER A 247 8.20 -8.15 -18.12
N GLU A 248 9.32 -8.61 -18.72
CA GLU A 248 9.75 -8.12 -20.03
C GLU A 248 8.76 -8.50 -21.15
N ALA A 249 8.07 -9.63 -21.01
CA ALA A 249 7.07 -10.05 -21.96
C ALA A 249 5.88 -9.09 -22.06
N ALA A 250 5.55 -8.40 -20.96
CA ALA A 250 4.51 -7.38 -20.94
C ALA A 250 4.87 -6.14 -21.80
N ASP A 251 6.18 -5.84 -21.99
CA ASP A 251 6.60 -4.70 -22.83
C ASP A 251 6.61 -5.03 -24.32
N ASN A 252 6.87 -6.30 -24.67
CA ASN A 252 6.88 -6.73 -26.07
C ASN A 252 5.49 -6.72 -26.70
N ALA A 253 4.44 -6.73 -25.90
CA ALA A 253 3.05 -6.62 -26.35
C ALA A 253 2.59 -5.16 -26.57
N GLU A 254 3.35 -4.16 -26.08
CA GLU A 254 2.98 -2.73 -26.10
C GLU A 254 4.05 -1.92 -26.84
N THR A 255 4.18 -2.13 -28.13
CA THR A 255 5.33 -1.71 -28.96
C THR A 255 5.60 -0.20 -29.04
N GLU A 256 4.70 0.70 -28.65
CA GLU A 256 4.91 2.17 -28.82
C GLU A 256 4.29 3.02 -27.69
N THR A 257 4.54 2.68 -26.42
CA THR A 257 4.10 3.58 -25.36
C THR A 257 5.01 4.80 -25.29
N GLU A 258 4.49 5.97 -25.65
CA GLU A 258 5.20 7.23 -25.48
C GLU A 258 5.19 7.70 -24.04
N LEU A 259 6.33 8.21 -23.56
CA LEU A 259 6.41 8.91 -22.30
C LEU A 259 5.96 10.36 -22.48
N PRO A 260 5.13 10.92 -21.59
CA PRO A 260 4.73 12.33 -21.69
C PRO A 260 5.91 13.28 -21.56
N LEU A 261 7.01 12.82 -21.00
CA LEU A 261 8.28 13.52 -20.90
C LEU A 261 9.40 12.48 -20.83
N THR A 262 10.36 12.53 -21.74
CA THR A 262 11.53 11.62 -21.75
C THR A 262 12.73 12.31 -21.11
N PRO A 263 13.32 11.77 -20.03
CA PRO A 263 14.57 12.29 -19.49
C PRO A 263 15.68 12.23 -20.54
N ASP A 264 16.43 13.32 -20.66
CA ASP A 264 17.49 13.54 -21.65
C ASP A 264 18.91 13.33 -21.08
N SER A 265 18.99 12.92 -19.82
CA SER A 265 20.22 12.60 -19.10
C SER A 265 20.00 11.45 -18.11
N PRO A 266 21.07 10.83 -17.55
CA PRO A 266 20.93 9.78 -16.54
C PRO A 266 20.07 10.22 -15.35
N TYR A 267 19.15 9.37 -14.93
CA TYR A 267 18.17 9.73 -13.90
C TYR A 267 17.85 8.57 -12.96
N VAL A 268 17.35 8.94 -11.79
CA VAL A 268 16.65 8.05 -10.87
C VAL A 268 15.15 8.34 -10.94
N VAL A 269 14.32 7.34 -10.60
CA VAL A 269 12.87 7.50 -10.60
C VAL A 269 12.31 7.42 -9.19
N THR A 270 11.34 8.28 -8.86
CA THR A 270 10.51 8.17 -7.66
C THR A 270 9.04 8.15 -8.03
N VAL A 271 8.28 7.25 -7.41
CA VAL A 271 6.86 7.05 -7.68
C VAL A 271 6.03 7.42 -6.46
N GLY A 272 5.06 8.29 -6.67
CA GLY A 272 4.15 8.75 -5.65
C GLY A 272 3.86 10.24 -5.77
N ARG A 273 2.81 10.69 -5.05
CA ARG A 273 2.45 12.11 -5.04
C ARG A 273 3.58 12.94 -4.45
N LEU A 274 4.04 13.94 -5.21
CA LEU A 274 5.03 14.90 -4.77
C LEU A 274 4.62 15.54 -3.43
N GLY A 275 5.53 15.56 -2.45
CA GLY A 275 5.29 16.15 -1.14
C GLY A 275 6.22 15.60 -0.06
N TRP A 276 6.16 16.22 1.13
CA TRP A 276 6.97 15.83 2.28
C TRP A 276 6.86 14.34 2.62
N VAL A 277 5.64 13.80 2.64
CA VAL A 277 5.39 12.39 2.99
C VAL A 277 6.15 11.39 2.11
N LYS A 278 6.44 11.76 0.86
CA LYS A 278 7.20 10.93 -0.10
C LYS A 278 8.68 11.30 -0.16
N GLY A 279 9.13 12.25 0.66
CA GLY A 279 10.53 12.62 0.75
C GLY A 279 11.14 13.18 -0.54
N THR A 280 10.31 13.77 -1.40
CA THR A 280 10.79 14.26 -2.71
C THR A 280 11.77 15.42 -2.57
N TRP A 281 11.68 16.20 -1.51
CA TRP A 281 12.64 17.26 -1.18
C TRP A 281 14.01 16.69 -0.85
N GLU A 282 14.05 15.70 0.04
CA GLU A 282 15.27 14.99 0.43
C GLU A 282 15.89 14.24 -0.76
N THR A 283 15.05 13.66 -1.64
CA THR A 283 15.53 12.99 -2.85
C THR A 283 16.28 13.95 -3.77
N VAL A 284 15.75 15.16 -4.00
CA VAL A 284 16.47 16.17 -4.80
C VAL A 284 17.79 16.57 -4.15
N HIS A 285 17.79 16.73 -2.82
CA HIS A 285 19.03 17.05 -2.09
C HIS A 285 20.08 15.94 -2.17
N SER A 286 19.67 14.67 -2.09
CA SER A 286 20.62 13.54 -2.19
C SER A 286 21.24 13.38 -3.58
N LEU A 287 20.65 13.98 -4.62
CA LEU A 287 21.17 13.94 -5.99
C LEU A 287 22.13 15.08 -6.31
N ALA A 288 22.24 16.08 -5.45
CA ALA A 288 23.15 17.21 -5.69
C ALA A 288 24.60 16.74 -5.87
N GLY A 289 25.24 17.14 -6.96
CA GLY A 289 26.63 16.79 -7.28
C GLY A 289 26.86 15.37 -7.83
N THR A 290 25.82 14.56 -8.03
CA THR A 290 25.94 13.18 -8.57
C THR A 290 25.90 13.12 -10.10
N GLY A 291 25.45 14.18 -10.78
CA GLY A 291 25.19 14.19 -12.21
C GLY A 291 23.89 13.48 -12.61
N LEU A 292 23.12 12.96 -11.66
CA LEU A 292 21.83 12.31 -11.90
C LEU A 292 20.68 13.29 -11.79
N GLY A 293 19.65 13.10 -12.63
CA GLY A 293 18.38 13.79 -12.52
C GLY A 293 17.32 13.00 -11.76
N LEU A 294 16.19 13.64 -11.45
CA LEU A 294 15.03 13.02 -10.82
C LEU A 294 13.82 13.02 -11.76
N ALA A 295 13.35 11.84 -12.14
CA ALA A 295 12.05 11.63 -12.77
C ALA A 295 11.00 11.32 -11.68
N GLN A 296 10.10 12.26 -11.39
CA GLN A 296 9.03 12.10 -10.40
C GLN A 296 7.72 11.78 -11.09
N VAL A 297 7.07 10.69 -10.70
CA VAL A 297 5.78 10.22 -11.24
C VAL A 297 4.70 10.26 -10.17
N GLY A 298 3.51 10.78 -10.52
CA GLY A 298 2.33 10.76 -9.64
C GLY A 298 1.77 12.14 -9.31
N GLY A 299 2.27 13.18 -9.96
CA GLY A 299 1.78 14.55 -9.83
C GLY A 299 2.01 15.15 -8.43
N GLY A 300 1.23 16.15 -8.07
CA GLY A 300 1.33 16.85 -6.79
C GLY A 300 0.68 18.23 -6.84
N ASP A 301 0.73 18.94 -5.72
CA ASP A 301 0.28 20.35 -5.64
C ASP A 301 1.17 21.25 -6.50
N ALA A 302 0.56 22.18 -7.24
CA ALA A 302 1.28 23.04 -8.16
C ALA A 302 2.33 23.95 -7.45
N ALA A 303 2.02 24.43 -6.25
CA ALA A 303 2.94 25.26 -5.49
C ALA A 303 4.13 24.44 -4.95
N ASP A 304 3.88 23.22 -4.49
CA ASP A 304 4.94 22.30 -4.03
C ASP A 304 5.82 21.87 -5.22
N LYS A 305 5.22 21.62 -6.40
CA LYS A 305 5.96 21.35 -7.64
C LYS A 305 6.89 22.50 -8.03
N ALA A 306 6.37 23.73 -8.05
CA ALA A 306 7.17 24.93 -8.38
C ALA A 306 8.34 25.14 -7.39
N ARG A 307 8.11 24.91 -6.10
CA ARG A 307 9.17 24.99 -5.07
C ARG A 307 10.24 23.93 -5.30
N LEU A 308 9.85 22.67 -5.53
CA LEU A 308 10.81 21.59 -5.78
C LEU A 308 11.61 21.83 -7.05
N GLN A 309 10.97 22.32 -8.12
CA GLN A 309 11.63 22.67 -9.38
C GLN A 309 12.66 23.79 -9.20
N SER A 310 12.34 24.81 -8.40
CA SER A 310 13.28 25.89 -8.07
C SER A 310 14.45 25.37 -7.27
N GLU A 311 14.22 24.47 -6.33
CA GLU A 311 15.28 23.88 -5.51
C GLU A 311 16.19 22.94 -6.32
N ALA A 312 15.60 22.08 -7.17
CA ALA A 312 16.35 21.22 -8.08
C ALA A 312 17.27 22.06 -9.00
N LYS A 313 16.74 23.16 -9.57
CA LYS A 313 17.53 24.09 -10.37
C LYS A 313 18.68 24.72 -9.56
N ARG A 314 18.44 25.12 -8.31
CA ARG A 314 19.46 25.69 -7.42
C ARG A 314 20.58 24.69 -7.14
N LEU A 315 20.24 23.39 -7.03
CA LEU A 315 21.18 22.30 -6.75
C LEU A 315 21.83 21.72 -8.02
N GLY A 316 21.44 22.19 -9.21
CA GLY A 316 21.93 21.65 -10.48
C GLY A 316 21.41 20.25 -10.81
N VAL A 317 20.28 19.86 -10.26
CA VAL A 317 19.65 18.54 -10.46
C VAL A 317 18.58 18.66 -11.57
N PRO A 318 18.74 17.96 -12.71
CA PRO A 318 17.68 17.84 -13.71
C PRO A 318 16.41 17.25 -13.08
N PHE A 319 15.25 17.84 -13.40
CA PHE A 319 13.98 17.44 -12.75
C PHE A 319 12.83 17.34 -13.74
N TRP A 320 12.25 16.16 -13.86
CA TRP A 320 11.07 15.87 -14.69
C TRP A 320 9.92 15.44 -13.81
N SER A 321 8.83 16.20 -13.78
CA SER A 321 7.63 15.85 -13.02
C SER A 321 6.52 15.45 -13.96
N MET A 322 6.10 14.21 -13.88
CA MET A 322 5.08 13.58 -14.69
C MET A 322 3.79 13.37 -13.91
N PRO A 323 2.64 13.39 -14.56
CA PRO A 323 1.40 12.92 -13.96
C PRO A 323 1.51 11.43 -13.61
N ARG A 324 0.43 10.85 -13.13
CA ARG A 324 0.34 9.40 -13.01
C ARG A 324 0.46 8.79 -14.42
N LEU A 325 1.29 7.78 -14.55
CA LEU A 325 1.49 7.02 -15.78
C LEU A 325 0.67 5.73 -15.79
N GLU A 326 0.29 5.29 -16.97
CA GLU A 326 -0.19 3.94 -17.21
C GLU A 326 0.94 2.92 -16.96
N GLN A 327 0.57 1.67 -16.69
CA GLN A 327 1.51 0.63 -16.23
C GLN A 327 2.68 0.43 -17.19
N ALA A 328 2.44 0.37 -18.50
CA ALA A 328 3.48 0.21 -19.50
C ALA A 328 4.46 1.40 -19.54
N ALA A 329 3.94 2.62 -19.54
CA ALA A 329 4.76 3.83 -19.50
C ALA A 329 5.60 3.90 -18.21
N LEU A 330 5.01 3.50 -17.09
CA LEU A 330 5.73 3.45 -15.81
C LEU A 330 6.87 2.42 -15.87
N ARG A 331 6.63 1.21 -16.35
CA ARG A 331 7.67 0.18 -16.53
C ARG A 331 8.80 0.67 -17.43
N LYS A 332 8.47 1.25 -18.60
CA LYS A 332 9.45 1.81 -19.53
C LYS A 332 10.33 2.86 -18.85
N LEU A 333 9.72 3.79 -18.09
CA LEU A 333 10.46 4.80 -17.36
C LEU A 333 11.36 4.20 -16.27
N VAL A 334 10.85 3.23 -15.51
CA VAL A 334 11.60 2.56 -14.44
C VAL A 334 12.80 1.81 -15.01
N ARG A 335 12.63 1.04 -16.09
CA ARG A 335 13.73 0.29 -16.74
C ARG A 335 14.84 1.18 -17.28
N GLY A 336 14.49 2.36 -17.76
CA GLY A 336 15.47 3.36 -18.23
C GLY A 336 16.22 4.06 -17.09
N ALA A 337 15.80 3.92 -15.84
CA ALA A 337 16.41 4.58 -14.70
C ALA A 337 17.69 3.89 -14.21
N VAL A 338 18.59 4.67 -13.61
CA VAL A 338 19.75 4.17 -12.87
C VAL A 338 19.30 3.39 -11.63
N ALA A 339 18.31 3.92 -10.91
CA ALA A 339 17.70 3.28 -9.75
C ALA A 339 16.27 3.81 -9.52
N MET A 340 15.45 3.06 -8.81
CA MET A 340 14.26 3.58 -8.15
C MET A 340 14.63 4.02 -6.74
N VAL A 341 14.18 5.22 -6.35
CA VAL A 341 14.59 5.84 -5.08
C VAL A 341 13.41 6.39 -4.29
N SER A 342 13.50 6.36 -2.96
CA SER A 342 12.56 7.08 -2.12
C SER A 342 13.14 7.42 -0.74
N HIS A 343 12.86 8.66 -0.31
CA HIS A 343 13.07 9.14 1.05
C HIS A 343 11.72 9.26 1.80
N ALA A 344 10.72 8.44 1.46
CA ALA A 344 9.40 8.55 2.07
C ALA A 344 9.45 8.38 3.60
N HIS A 345 8.66 9.18 4.31
CA HIS A 345 8.57 9.16 5.76
C HIS A 345 7.56 8.11 6.22
N GLY A 346 8.04 7.08 6.92
CA GLY A 346 7.21 6.03 7.48
C GLY A 346 6.30 5.37 6.43
N GLU A 347 6.88 4.95 5.29
CA GLU A 347 6.12 4.27 4.24
C GLU A 347 5.41 3.04 4.81
N PRO A 348 4.10 2.85 4.58
CA PRO A 348 3.36 1.73 5.19
C PRO A 348 3.90 0.36 4.80
N PHE A 349 4.11 0.13 3.51
CA PHE A 349 4.61 -1.14 2.99
C PHE A 349 5.84 -0.96 2.10
N GLY A 350 5.69 -0.20 1.00
CA GLY A 350 6.72 -0.02 -0.01
C GLY A 350 6.54 -0.99 -1.18
N LEU A 351 5.52 -0.75 -2.01
CA LEU A 351 5.36 -1.46 -3.29
C LEU A 351 6.50 -1.13 -4.26
N THR A 352 6.94 0.11 -4.27
CA THR A 352 7.94 0.60 -5.23
C THR A 352 9.28 -0.15 -5.24
N PRO A 353 9.91 -0.56 -4.11
CA PRO A 353 11.10 -1.39 -4.18
C PRO A 353 10.84 -2.77 -4.81
N ILE A 354 9.72 -3.43 -4.49
CA ILE A 354 9.41 -4.74 -5.09
C ILE A 354 9.04 -4.63 -6.58
N GLU A 355 8.42 -3.53 -7.01
CA GLU A 355 8.19 -3.18 -8.43
C GLU A 355 9.51 -2.98 -9.18
N ALA A 356 10.46 -2.24 -8.59
CA ALA A 356 11.81 -2.05 -9.16
C ALA A 356 12.56 -3.38 -9.27
N MET A 357 12.57 -4.18 -8.22
CA MET A 357 13.20 -5.49 -8.18
C MET A 357 12.60 -6.47 -9.20
N ALA A 358 11.28 -6.45 -9.41
CA ALA A 358 10.60 -7.28 -10.39
C ALA A 358 11.08 -7.01 -11.82
N VAL A 359 11.45 -5.76 -12.16
CA VAL A 359 11.99 -5.38 -13.47
C VAL A 359 13.52 -5.31 -13.51
N GLY A 360 14.21 -5.73 -12.44
CA GLY A 360 15.66 -5.78 -12.39
C GLY A 360 16.34 -4.40 -12.26
N VAL A 361 15.66 -3.41 -11.69
CA VAL A 361 16.21 -2.07 -11.46
C VAL A 361 16.67 -1.93 -10.00
N PRO A 362 17.85 -1.35 -9.75
CA PRO A 362 18.35 -1.11 -8.39
C PRO A 362 17.36 -0.36 -7.52
N ALA A 363 17.18 -0.82 -6.28
CA ALA A 363 16.30 -0.22 -5.30
C ALA A 363 17.13 0.50 -4.22
N LEU A 364 17.02 1.84 -4.14
CA LEU A 364 17.74 2.67 -3.16
C LEU A 364 16.72 3.42 -2.29
N PHE A 365 16.52 2.95 -1.08
CA PHE A 365 15.44 3.45 -0.23
C PHE A 365 15.94 3.80 1.16
N VAL A 366 15.30 4.79 1.78
CA VAL A 366 15.55 5.09 3.18
C VAL A 366 15.18 3.91 4.07
N ASP A 367 16.01 3.59 5.07
CA ASP A 367 15.76 2.51 6.03
C ASP A 367 14.71 2.92 7.07
N GLU A 368 13.47 3.08 6.61
CA GLU A 368 12.32 3.44 7.43
C GLU A 368 11.04 2.73 6.98
N GLY A 369 10.15 2.53 7.95
CA GLY A 369 8.80 2.03 7.68
C GLY A 369 8.79 0.66 7.00
N GLY A 370 7.90 0.50 6.04
CA GLY A 370 7.73 -0.74 5.27
C GLY A 370 8.92 -1.07 4.37
N PHE A 371 9.71 -0.10 3.93
CA PHE A 371 10.90 -0.36 3.11
C PHE A 371 11.89 -1.29 3.81
N HIS A 372 12.04 -1.14 5.13
CA HIS A 372 12.86 -2.04 5.91
C HIS A 372 12.47 -3.51 5.69
N TYR A 373 11.16 -3.79 5.68
CA TYR A 373 10.65 -5.17 5.57
C TYR A 373 10.59 -5.70 4.14
N THR A 374 10.39 -4.83 3.16
CA THR A 374 10.33 -5.24 1.74
C THR A 374 11.70 -5.45 1.12
N MET A 375 12.75 -4.84 1.68
CA MET A 375 14.11 -4.91 1.13
C MET A 375 15.09 -5.74 1.96
N THR A 376 14.78 -6.07 3.22
CA THR A 376 15.70 -6.87 4.05
C THR A 376 15.94 -8.24 3.40
N GLY A 377 17.21 -8.59 3.19
CA GLY A 377 17.64 -9.84 2.55
C GLY A 377 17.49 -9.88 1.02
N ALA A 378 17.10 -8.75 0.39
CA ALA A 378 16.91 -8.71 -1.06
C ALA A 378 18.21 -8.70 -1.87
N ASP A 379 19.30 -8.16 -1.31
CA ASP A 379 20.61 -7.97 -1.99
C ASP A 379 20.52 -7.32 -3.38
N SER A 380 19.51 -6.47 -3.57
CA SER A 380 19.13 -5.88 -4.87
C SER A 380 19.21 -4.36 -4.89
N GLY A 381 19.94 -3.79 -3.96
CA GLY A 381 20.08 -2.36 -3.76
C GLY A 381 20.58 -2.04 -2.37
N ARG A 382 20.12 -0.92 -1.80
CA ARG A 382 20.52 -0.49 -0.46
C ARG A 382 19.37 0.12 0.31
N LEU A 383 19.28 -0.26 1.58
CA LEU A 383 18.62 0.52 2.62
C LEU A 383 19.61 1.51 3.18
N LEU A 384 19.26 2.78 3.21
CA LEU A 384 20.17 3.89 3.47
C LEU A 384 19.63 4.76 4.63
N PRO A 385 20.54 5.33 5.44
CA PRO A 385 20.12 6.24 6.50
C PRO A 385 19.48 7.50 5.90
N ARG A 386 18.56 8.12 6.64
CA ARG A 386 18.00 9.43 6.27
C ARG A 386 19.00 10.54 6.58
N PRO A 387 19.50 11.28 5.58
CA PRO A 387 20.35 12.42 5.86
C PRO A 387 19.55 13.51 6.59
N PRO A 388 20.15 14.23 7.55
CA PRO A 388 19.53 15.41 8.12
C PRO A 388 19.24 16.47 7.04
N LEU A 389 18.17 17.25 7.21
CA LEU A 389 17.86 18.34 6.28
C LEU A 389 18.99 19.37 6.21
N ASN A 390 19.26 19.87 5.00
CA ASN A 390 20.29 20.88 4.72
C ASN A 390 21.71 20.41 5.08
N THR A 391 21.97 19.11 4.98
CA THR A 391 23.26 18.48 5.27
C THR A 391 24.22 18.69 4.09
N ALA A 392 25.49 18.94 4.39
CA ALA A 392 26.54 19.01 3.39
C ALA A 392 26.79 17.64 2.74
N SER A 393 27.36 17.63 1.53
CA SER A 393 27.63 16.41 0.74
C SER A 393 28.63 15.46 1.39
N ASP A 394 29.46 15.97 2.30
CA ASP A 394 30.44 15.20 3.06
C ASP A 394 29.88 14.55 4.34
N HIS A 395 28.63 14.82 4.69
CA HIS A 395 27.99 14.13 5.81
C HIS A 395 27.91 12.62 5.55
N PRO A 396 28.23 11.75 6.53
CA PRO A 396 28.29 10.30 6.33
C PRO A 396 27.03 9.69 5.68
N ASP A 397 25.84 10.12 6.11
CA ASP A 397 24.58 9.63 5.56
C ASP A 397 24.38 10.06 4.10
N MET A 398 24.80 11.28 3.73
CA MET A 398 24.75 11.75 2.35
C MET A 398 25.78 11.02 1.49
N ALA A 399 26.99 10.81 2.01
CA ALA A 399 28.04 10.05 1.34
C ALA A 399 27.60 8.60 1.05
N ALA A 400 26.83 7.97 1.96
CA ALA A 400 26.25 6.65 1.74
C ALA A 400 25.29 6.62 0.53
N TRP A 401 24.44 7.65 0.35
CA TRP A 401 23.60 7.80 -0.83
C TRP A 401 24.41 7.99 -2.11
N HIS A 402 25.43 8.86 -2.09
CA HIS A 402 26.31 9.08 -3.25
C HIS A 402 27.05 7.79 -3.65
N GLN A 403 27.54 7.01 -2.69
CA GLN A 403 28.14 5.71 -2.95
C GLN A 403 27.14 4.73 -3.57
N ALA A 404 25.90 4.68 -3.05
CA ALA A 404 24.86 3.81 -3.58
C ALA A 404 24.47 4.19 -5.01
N TYR A 405 24.39 5.49 -5.34
CA TYR A 405 24.16 5.95 -6.71
C TYR A 405 25.31 5.56 -7.65
N ALA A 406 26.57 5.62 -7.20
CA ALA A 406 27.70 5.18 -7.99
C ALA A 406 27.67 3.66 -8.23
N GLN A 407 27.33 2.86 -7.20
CA GLN A 407 27.12 1.41 -7.33
C GLN A 407 25.99 1.08 -8.30
N ALA A 408 24.89 1.82 -8.28
CA ALA A 408 23.76 1.63 -9.19
C ALA A 408 24.07 1.98 -10.65
N GLN A 409 25.16 2.69 -10.93
CA GLN A 409 25.66 2.96 -12.29
C GLN A 409 26.66 1.91 -12.78
N ASP A 410 27.21 1.08 -11.90
CA ASP A 410 28.12 -0.01 -12.26
C ASP A 410 27.35 -1.18 -12.89
N ALA A 411 27.75 -1.59 -14.10
CA ALA A 411 27.03 -2.59 -14.89
C ALA A 411 27.02 -3.99 -14.25
N ASP A 412 28.11 -4.38 -13.57
CA ASP A 412 28.23 -5.69 -12.94
C ASP A 412 27.38 -5.75 -11.67
N ILE A 413 27.46 -4.72 -10.84
CA ILE A 413 26.64 -4.58 -9.62
C ILE A 413 25.15 -4.56 -9.99
N ARG A 414 24.76 -3.81 -11.03
CA ARG A 414 23.37 -3.75 -11.50
C ARG A 414 22.85 -5.13 -11.89
N ARG A 415 23.65 -5.91 -12.62
CA ARG A 415 23.28 -7.25 -13.04
C ARG A 415 23.07 -8.18 -11.84
N ASP A 416 23.97 -8.15 -10.87
CA ASP A 416 23.85 -8.97 -9.67
C ASP A 416 22.62 -8.57 -8.83
N TRP A 417 22.38 -7.27 -8.66
CA TRP A 417 21.19 -6.75 -7.98
C TRP A 417 19.89 -7.11 -8.70
N ALA A 418 19.87 -7.09 -10.03
CA ALA A 418 18.70 -7.47 -10.83
C ALA A 418 18.31 -8.95 -10.59
N VAL A 419 19.29 -9.85 -10.58
CA VAL A 419 19.06 -11.28 -10.34
C VAL A 419 18.58 -11.52 -8.91
N ALA A 420 19.25 -10.93 -7.94
CA ALA A 420 18.89 -11.07 -6.52
C ALA A 420 17.49 -10.50 -6.23
N GLY A 421 17.18 -9.32 -6.78
CA GLY A 421 15.90 -8.67 -6.60
C GLY A 421 14.73 -9.46 -7.17
N ARG A 422 14.85 -9.96 -8.38
CA ARG A 422 13.82 -10.81 -8.99
C ARG A 422 13.56 -12.06 -8.14
N LYS A 423 14.61 -12.76 -7.73
CA LYS A 423 14.51 -13.94 -6.85
C LYS A 423 13.81 -13.61 -5.52
N HIS A 424 14.11 -12.45 -4.95
CA HIS A 424 13.48 -12.00 -3.70
C HIS A 424 11.96 -11.79 -3.87
N VAL A 425 11.55 -11.13 -4.96
CA VAL A 425 10.13 -10.89 -5.25
C VAL A 425 9.38 -12.20 -5.54
N GLU A 426 9.96 -13.07 -6.37
CA GLU A 426 9.41 -14.41 -6.69
C GLU A 426 9.24 -15.28 -5.44
N GLY A 427 10.13 -15.15 -4.45
CA GLY A 427 10.11 -15.92 -3.21
C GLY A 427 9.09 -15.46 -2.16
N GLY A 428 8.65 -14.19 -2.21
CA GLY A 428 7.87 -13.65 -1.09
C GLY A 428 6.70 -12.72 -1.44
N PHE A 429 6.64 -12.18 -2.66
CA PHE A 429 5.70 -11.09 -3.00
C PHE A 429 4.83 -11.40 -4.22
N THR A 430 4.40 -12.66 -4.35
CA THR A 430 3.55 -13.13 -5.45
C THR A 430 2.07 -13.20 -5.05
N LEU A 431 1.18 -13.18 -6.04
CA LEU A 431 -0.27 -13.34 -5.84
C LEU A 431 -0.60 -14.61 -5.06
N GLU A 432 0.09 -15.72 -5.36
CA GLU A 432 -0.11 -17.01 -4.68
C GLU A 432 0.25 -16.94 -3.19
N VAL A 433 1.40 -16.34 -2.86
CA VAL A 433 1.85 -16.17 -1.46
C VAL A 433 0.82 -15.38 -0.66
N GLN A 434 0.27 -14.29 -1.22
CA GLN A 434 -0.73 -13.49 -0.54
C GLN A 434 -2.07 -14.22 -0.41
N ALA A 435 -2.53 -14.91 -1.46
CA ALA A 435 -3.79 -15.64 -1.41
C ALA A 435 -3.78 -16.72 -0.32
N LEU A 436 -2.68 -17.50 -0.21
CA LEU A 436 -2.50 -18.49 0.84
C LEU A 436 -2.42 -17.85 2.24
N ALA A 437 -1.75 -16.72 2.35
CA ALA A 437 -1.68 -15.95 3.60
C ALA A 437 -3.05 -15.44 4.03
N LEU A 438 -3.81 -14.85 3.10
CA LEU A 438 -5.17 -14.37 3.38
C LEU A 438 -6.10 -15.53 3.71
N GLU A 439 -6.04 -16.65 3.00
CA GLU A 439 -6.90 -17.81 3.26
C GLU A 439 -6.73 -18.31 4.70
N ARG A 440 -5.50 -18.41 5.20
CA ARG A 440 -5.25 -18.78 6.61
C ARG A 440 -5.93 -17.83 7.59
N LEU A 441 -5.86 -16.51 7.34
CA LEU A 441 -6.51 -15.51 8.18
C LEU A 441 -8.04 -15.61 8.11
N LEU A 442 -8.62 -15.82 6.91
CA LEU A 442 -10.05 -15.95 6.72
C LEU A 442 -10.61 -17.22 7.39
N ARG A 443 -9.94 -18.37 7.21
CA ARG A 443 -10.33 -19.63 7.86
C ARG A 443 -10.26 -19.53 9.39
N ASN A 444 -9.25 -18.86 9.93
CA ASN A 444 -9.18 -18.59 11.36
C ASN A 444 -10.35 -17.68 11.83
N CYS A 445 -10.76 -16.71 11.03
CA CYS A 445 -11.94 -15.90 11.36
C CYS A 445 -13.23 -16.74 11.37
N ILE A 446 -13.41 -17.67 10.43
CA ILE A 446 -14.56 -18.57 10.36
C ILE A 446 -14.60 -19.50 11.57
N GLU A 447 -13.47 -20.17 11.88
CA GLU A 447 -13.32 -21.10 12.99
C GLU A 447 -13.78 -20.50 14.32
N TYR A 448 -13.38 -19.28 14.60
CA TYR A 448 -13.68 -18.61 15.87
C TYR A 448 -14.97 -17.76 15.85
N ALA A 449 -15.66 -17.62 14.73
CA ALA A 449 -16.97 -16.96 14.66
C ALA A 449 -18.10 -17.88 15.12
N ASN A 450 -17.96 -19.17 14.85
CA ASN A 450 -18.87 -20.24 15.27
C ASN A 450 -18.60 -20.63 16.73
#